data_6adb77a166dda6988a9fc40575bbc2dc
#
_entry.id   6adb77a166dda6988a9fc40575bbc2dc
#
_cell.length_a   1.000
_cell.length_b   1.000
_cell.length_c   1.000
_cell.angle_alpha   90.00
_cell.angle_beta   90.00
_cell.angle_gamma   90.00
#
_symmetry.space_group_name_H-M   'P 1'
#
loop_
_entity.id
_entity.type
_entity.pdbx_description
1 polymer ?
#
loop_
_entity_poly.entity_id
_entity_poly.type
_entity_poly.pdbx_seq_one_letter_code
_entity_poly.pdbx_strand_id
1 'polypeptide(L)'
;MCIRDSHGIADFSADSLALAVEASKTSADIIVMAGVHFMAETAKLMSPNKKVLLPDMKAGCSLSSSITGKDVRLLKEKYPGVPVVSYVNTSADVKAETDVCCTSANAV
;
A
#
# COMPACT_ATOMS: atom_id res chain seq x y z
N MET A 1 -2.23 -4.42 -15.42
CA MET A 1 -3.52 -4.48 -14.69
C MET A 1 -4.63 -4.09 -15.65
N CYS A 2 -5.59 -4.98 -15.92
CA CYS A 2 -6.67 -4.71 -16.88
C CYS A 2 -7.76 -3.85 -16.24
N ILE A 3 -7.59 -2.55 -16.32
CA ILE A 3 -8.59 -1.55 -15.85
C ILE A 3 -9.94 -1.78 -16.55
N ARG A 4 -9.94 -2.32 -17.78
CA ARG A 4 -11.17 -2.60 -18.55
C ARG A 4 -12.14 -3.55 -17.86
N ASP A 5 -11.62 -4.56 -17.18
CA ASP A 5 -12.47 -5.61 -16.56
C ASP A 5 -13.13 -5.12 -15.26
N SER A 6 -12.59 -4.08 -14.67
CA SER A 6 -13.08 -3.50 -13.40
C SER A 6 -14.09 -2.37 -13.59
N HIS A 7 -14.06 -1.68 -14.73
CA HIS A 7 -14.87 -0.47 -14.98
C HIS A 7 -16.40 -0.67 -14.93
N GLY A 8 -16.87 -1.91 -15.13
CA GLY A 8 -18.31 -2.21 -15.07
C GLY A 8 -18.80 -2.66 -13.68
N ILE A 9 -17.88 -2.88 -12.73
CA ILE A 9 -18.19 -3.49 -11.42
C ILE A 9 -17.67 -2.61 -10.27
N ALA A 10 -16.52 -1.95 -10.45
CA ALA A 10 -15.92 -1.13 -9.41
C ALA A 10 -16.52 0.27 -9.36
N ASP A 11 -16.80 0.78 -8.16
CA ASP A 11 -17.23 2.16 -7.94
C ASP A 11 -16.12 3.16 -8.29
N PHE A 12 -14.87 2.76 -8.09
CA PHE A 12 -13.70 3.59 -8.37
C PHE A 12 -12.50 2.76 -8.84
N SER A 13 -11.79 3.23 -9.87
CA SER A 13 -10.59 2.59 -10.43
C SER A 13 -9.48 3.62 -10.57
N ALA A 14 -8.32 3.35 -9.93
CA ALA A 14 -7.16 4.22 -9.96
C ALA A 14 -5.88 3.47 -9.59
N ASP A 15 -4.76 4.18 -9.49
CA ASP A 15 -3.52 3.63 -8.93
C ASP A 15 -3.63 3.39 -7.41
N SER A 16 -2.61 2.73 -6.85
CA SER A 16 -2.62 2.28 -5.45
C SER A 16 -2.79 3.42 -4.45
N LEU A 17 -2.13 4.56 -4.67
CA LEU A 17 -2.21 5.70 -3.76
C LEU A 17 -3.57 6.43 -3.89
N ALA A 18 -4.02 6.67 -5.12
CA ALA A 18 -5.31 7.33 -5.36
C ALA A 18 -6.48 6.50 -4.81
N LEU A 19 -6.44 5.16 -4.94
CA LEU A 19 -7.44 4.27 -4.33
C LEU A 19 -7.45 4.39 -2.81
N ALA A 20 -6.30 4.43 -2.16
CA ALA A 20 -6.21 4.56 -0.71
C ALA A 20 -6.73 5.93 -0.23
N VAL A 21 -6.43 7.01 -0.95
CA VAL A 21 -6.94 8.35 -0.68
C VAL A 21 -8.46 8.39 -0.85
N GLU A 22 -9.00 7.82 -1.92
CA GLU A 22 -10.44 7.79 -2.15
C GLU A 22 -11.17 6.94 -1.10
N ALA A 23 -10.58 5.80 -0.72
CA ALA A 23 -11.07 4.97 0.38
C ALA A 23 -11.16 5.75 1.71
N SER A 24 -10.27 6.70 1.95
CA SER A 24 -10.33 7.54 3.16
C SER A 24 -11.47 8.56 3.14
N LYS A 25 -11.85 9.05 1.96
CA LYS A 25 -12.87 10.09 1.77
C LYS A 25 -14.30 9.56 1.72
N THR A 26 -14.49 8.33 1.25
CA THR A 26 -15.84 7.74 1.13
C THR A 26 -16.54 7.65 2.48
N SER A 27 -17.86 7.76 2.49
CA SER A 27 -18.69 7.55 3.68
C SER A 27 -18.94 6.06 3.99
N ALA A 28 -18.52 5.15 3.13
CA ALA A 28 -18.73 3.72 3.32
C ALA A 28 -17.91 3.17 4.51
N ASP A 29 -18.54 2.34 5.34
CA ASP A 29 -17.90 1.67 6.47
C ASP A 29 -17.05 0.46 6.04
N ILE A 30 -17.39 -0.12 4.88
CA ILE A 30 -16.75 -1.30 4.32
C ILE A 30 -16.19 -0.96 2.95
N ILE A 31 -14.92 -1.25 2.74
CA ILE A 31 -14.19 -1.07 1.48
C ILE A 31 -13.76 -2.43 0.97
N VAL A 32 -14.14 -2.79 -0.24
CA VAL A 32 -13.63 -3.98 -0.93
C VAL A 32 -12.49 -3.54 -1.85
N MET A 33 -11.27 -3.90 -1.49
CA MET A 33 -10.08 -3.57 -2.28
C MET A 33 -9.76 -4.73 -3.24
N ALA A 34 -10.22 -4.62 -4.47
CA ALA A 34 -9.92 -5.60 -5.53
C ALA A 34 -8.54 -5.31 -6.14
N GLY A 35 -7.49 -5.70 -5.43
CA GLY A 35 -6.10 -5.47 -5.79
C GLY A 35 -5.15 -6.39 -5.04
N VAL A 36 -3.88 -6.02 -4.99
CA VAL A 36 -2.86 -6.78 -4.25
C VAL A 36 -2.85 -6.42 -2.77
N HIS A 37 -2.31 -7.32 -1.95
CA HIS A 37 -2.37 -7.25 -0.48
C HIS A 37 -1.89 -5.90 0.09
N PHE A 38 -0.74 -5.38 -0.34
CA PHE A 38 -0.23 -4.10 0.18
C PHE A 38 -1.15 -2.89 -0.10
N MET A 39 -1.99 -2.95 -1.13
CA MET A 39 -2.96 -1.89 -1.43
C MET A 39 -4.07 -1.87 -0.37
N ALA A 40 -4.56 -3.04 0.05
CA ALA A 40 -5.53 -3.15 1.14
C ALA A 40 -4.92 -2.70 2.48
N GLU A 41 -3.66 -3.04 2.76
CA GLU A 41 -2.94 -2.55 3.93
C GLU A 41 -2.83 -1.02 3.93
N THR A 42 -2.46 -0.41 2.79
CA THR A 42 -2.37 1.05 2.66
C THR A 42 -3.73 1.71 2.87
N ALA A 43 -4.80 1.16 2.28
CA ALA A 43 -6.15 1.66 2.50
C ALA A 43 -6.57 1.55 3.97
N LYS A 44 -6.20 0.46 4.66
CA LYS A 44 -6.47 0.26 6.09
C LYS A 44 -5.71 1.25 6.97
N LEU A 45 -4.44 1.52 6.65
CA LEU A 45 -3.64 2.53 7.36
C LEU A 45 -4.24 3.92 7.25
N MET A 46 -4.74 4.29 6.07
CA MET A 46 -5.39 5.59 5.84
C MET A 46 -6.83 5.66 6.37
N SER A 47 -7.46 4.53 6.63
CA SER A 47 -8.84 4.42 7.09
C SER A 47 -8.96 3.43 8.26
N PRO A 48 -8.35 3.73 9.43
CA PRO A 48 -8.24 2.77 10.52
C PRO A 48 -9.59 2.34 11.09
N ASN A 49 -10.61 3.18 11.00
CA ASN A 49 -11.95 2.91 11.51
C ASN A 49 -12.85 2.12 10.54
N LYS A 50 -12.43 1.98 9.29
CA LYS A 50 -13.19 1.26 8.26
C LYS A 50 -12.78 -0.19 8.16
N LYS A 51 -13.69 -1.05 7.73
CA LYS A 51 -13.40 -2.45 7.41
C LYS A 51 -12.90 -2.52 5.97
N VAL A 52 -11.66 -2.99 5.78
CA VAL A 52 -11.09 -3.23 4.45
C VAL A 52 -11.07 -4.73 4.18
N LEU A 53 -11.70 -5.14 3.11
CA LEU A 53 -11.80 -6.53 2.66
C LEU A 53 -10.95 -6.70 1.40
N LEU A 54 -10.27 -7.82 1.32
CA LEU A 54 -9.49 -8.23 0.16
C LEU A 54 -10.05 -9.56 -0.36
N PRO A 55 -10.45 -9.67 -1.63
CA PRO A 55 -11.05 -10.88 -2.18
C PRO A 55 -10.13 -12.10 -2.12
N ASP A 56 -8.81 -11.90 -2.28
CA ASP A 56 -7.81 -12.96 -2.16
C ASP A 56 -6.60 -12.45 -1.35
N MET A 57 -6.40 -13.03 -0.17
CA MET A 57 -5.25 -12.71 0.70
C MET A 57 -3.90 -13.11 0.11
N LYS A 58 -3.88 -13.98 -0.91
CA LYS A 58 -2.67 -14.39 -1.64
C LYS A 58 -2.35 -13.50 -2.83
N ALA A 59 -3.20 -12.54 -3.14
CA ALA A 59 -2.95 -11.57 -4.21
C ALA A 59 -1.72 -10.71 -3.85
N GLY A 60 -0.55 -11.17 -4.25
CA GLY A 60 0.74 -10.57 -3.96
C GLY A 60 1.33 -9.79 -5.13
N CYS A 61 2.44 -9.12 -4.86
CA CYS A 61 3.26 -8.46 -5.88
C CYS A 61 4.72 -8.84 -5.64
N SER A 62 5.37 -9.41 -6.63
CA SER A 62 6.77 -9.86 -6.53
C SER A 62 7.75 -8.71 -6.19
N LEU A 63 7.47 -7.51 -6.68
CA LEU A 63 8.26 -6.32 -6.37
C LEU A 63 8.07 -5.89 -4.91
N SER A 64 6.86 -5.91 -4.40
CA SER A 64 6.58 -5.58 -3.01
C SER A 64 7.14 -6.62 -2.02
N SER A 65 7.26 -7.87 -2.47
CA SER A 65 7.83 -8.99 -1.69
C SER A 65 9.35 -9.08 -1.74
N SER A 66 10.03 -8.19 -2.46
CA SER A 66 11.49 -8.22 -2.62
C SER A 66 12.25 -7.74 -1.38
N ILE A 67 11.59 -7.07 -0.45
CA ILE A 67 12.16 -6.57 0.81
C ILE A 67 11.14 -6.76 1.94
N THR A 68 11.62 -7.03 3.13
CA THR A 68 10.81 -7.15 4.36
C THR A 68 11.18 -6.06 5.36
N GLY A 69 10.32 -5.81 6.35
CA GLY A 69 10.62 -4.87 7.44
C GLY A 69 11.88 -5.29 8.21
N LYS A 70 12.14 -6.61 8.32
CA LYS A 70 13.39 -7.12 8.93
C LYS A 70 14.63 -6.68 8.15
N ASP A 71 14.59 -6.73 6.83
CA ASP A 71 15.72 -6.30 5.98
C ASP A 71 15.97 -4.81 6.15
N VAL A 72 14.92 -3.99 6.20
CA VAL A 72 15.03 -2.55 6.46
C VAL A 72 15.66 -2.28 7.82
N ARG A 73 15.25 -3.01 8.85
CA ARG A 73 15.82 -2.88 10.20
C ARG A 73 17.32 -3.21 10.22
N LEU A 74 17.74 -4.29 9.56
CA LEU A 74 19.15 -4.64 9.41
C LEU A 74 19.95 -3.55 8.69
N LEU A 75 19.36 -2.91 7.67
CA LEU A 75 19.99 -1.78 6.98
C LEU A 75 20.14 -0.57 7.91
N LYS A 76 19.12 -0.25 8.72
CA LYS A 76 19.21 0.82 9.72
C LYS A 76 20.29 0.57 10.77
N GLU A 77 20.44 -0.66 11.20
CA GLU A 77 21.53 -1.06 12.14
C GLU A 77 22.91 -0.88 11.51
N LYS A 78 23.03 -1.24 10.22
CA LYS A 78 24.29 -1.11 9.48
C LYS A 78 24.66 0.34 9.16
N TYR A 79 23.68 1.18 8.96
CA TYR A 79 23.83 2.60 8.59
C TYR A 79 23.05 3.51 9.55
N PRO A 80 23.50 3.64 10.81
CA PRO A 80 22.76 4.41 11.81
C PRO A 80 22.70 5.89 11.44
N GLY A 81 21.52 6.50 11.64
CA GLY A 81 21.27 7.92 11.38
C GLY A 81 20.97 8.27 9.92
N VAL A 82 20.97 7.29 9.01
CA VAL A 82 20.57 7.50 7.61
C VAL A 82 19.05 7.31 7.48
N PRO A 83 18.32 8.30 6.93
CA PRO A 83 16.88 8.16 6.73
C PRO A 83 16.56 7.10 5.66
N VAL A 84 15.54 6.31 5.92
CA VAL A 84 15.02 5.30 4.98
C VAL A 84 13.84 5.88 4.22
N VAL A 85 13.97 5.96 2.92
CA VAL A 85 12.91 6.35 1.99
C VAL A 85 12.46 5.12 1.22
N SER A 86 11.17 4.79 1.27
CA SER A 86 10.61 3.64 0.57
C SER A 86 9.50 4.04 -0.39
N TYR A 87 9.38 3.27 -1.46
CA TYR A 87 8.25 3.42 -2.37
C TYR A 87 6.95 3.01 -1.67
N VAL A 88 5.88 3.75 -1.92
CA VAL A 88 4.58 3.52 -1.27
C VAL A 88 4.00 2.12 -1.53
N ASN A 89 4.37 1.47 -2.63
CA ASN A 89 3.95 0.12 -2.99
C ASN A 89 4.80 -0.95 -2.28
N THR A 90 4.79 -0.94 -0.96
CA THR A 90 5.43 -1.89 -0.07
C THR A 90 4.44 -2.35 1.00
N SER A 91 4.75 -3.46 1.67
CA SER A 91 3.96 -3.99 2.77
C SER A 91 3.96 -3.08 4.01
N ALA A 92 2.99 -3.28 4.90
CA ALA A 92 2.87 -2.48 6.12
C ALA A 92 4.07 -2.64 7.06
N ASP A 93 4.69 -3.83 7.10
CA ASP A 93 5.88 -4.08 7.91
C ASP A 93 7.11 -3.29 7.41
N VAL A 94 7.28 -3.15 6.10
CA VAL A 94 8.31 -2.28 5.50
C VAL A 94 8.02 -0.82 5.83
N LYS A 95 6.75 -0.38 5.73
CA LYS A 95 6.35 0.99 6.06
C LYS A 95 6.61 1.33 7.54
N ALA A 96 6.44 0.38 8.44
CA ALA A 96 6.69 0.57 9.87
C ALA A 96 8.17 0.87 10.18
N GLU A 97 9.08 0.42 9.34
CA GLU A 97 10.52 0.68 9.49
C GLU A 97 11.01 1.85 8.59
N THR A 98 10.13 2.43 7.78
CA THR A 98 10.43 3.51 6.84
C THR A 98 10.20 4.87 7.47
N ASP A 99 11.09 5.81 7.24
CA ASP A 99 10.96 7.19 7.73
C ASP A 99 10.09 8.04 6.80
N VAL A 100 10.17 7.82 5.49
CA VAL A 100 9.38 8.53 4.47
C VAL A 100 8.91 7.58 3.38
N CYS A 101 7.62 7.60 3.07
CA CYS A 101 7.07 6.91 1.90
C CYS A 101 6.87 7.90 0.75
N CYS A 102 7.29 7.52 -0.44
CA CYS A 102 7.17 8.34 -1.65
C CYS A 102 6.61 7.55 -2.84
N THR A 103 6.31 8.27 -3.90
CA THR A 103 6.07 7.73 -5.24
C THR A 103 7.19 8.20 -6.17
N SER A 104 7.27 7.63 -7.38
CA SER A 104 8.24 8.09 -8.38
C SER A 104 8.04 9.56 -8.80
N ALA A 105 6.85 10.11 -8.58
CA ALA A 105 6.55 11.50 -8.91
C ALA A 105 7.07 12.52 -7.89
N ASN A 106 7.34 12.11 -6.65
CA ASN A 106 7.72 12.98 -5.54
C ASN A 106 8.92 12.48 -4.74
N ALA A 107 9.72 11.60 -5.31
CA ALA A 107 10.93 11.03 -4.68
C ALA A 107 12.15 11.98 -4.73
N VAL A 108 12.05 13.14 -5.38
CA VAL A 108 13.10 14.15 -5.54
C VAL A 108 12.78 15.36 -4.69
#